data_bf4b52f43639182d93e58e2f1677bef3
#
_entry.id   bf4b52f43639182d93e58e2f1677bef3
#
_cell.length_a   1.000
_cell.length_b   1.000
_cell.length_c   1.000
_cell.angle_alpha   90.00
_cell.angle_beta   90.00
_cell.angle_gamma   90.00
#
_symmetry.space_group_name_H-M   'P 1'
#
loop_
_entity.id
_entity.type
_entity.pdbx_description
1 polymer ?
#
loop_
_entity_poly.entity_id
_entity_poly.type
_entity_poly.pdbx_seq_one_letter_code
_entity_poly.pdbx_strand_id
1 'polypeptide(L)'
;MENIVNKSEKEELIQTLTGALPVLRAAIGISQGEIAEYIGVSRQTYCAFEIGKRQMSWNTFLSLFLFFISNAETNNLLKTKKGFITQVYKVLQYKSEQNSVQYP
;
A
#
# COMPACT_ATOMS: atom_id res chain seq x y z
N MET A 1 -5.03 19.98 -12.14
CA MET A 1 -3.62 19.88 -12.38
C MET A 1 -2.95 19.04 -11.39
N GLU A 2 -2.89 19.47 -10.16
CA GLU A 2 -2.30 18.65 -9.13
C GLU A 2 -2.91 17.28 -9.05
N ASN A 3 -4.23 17.21 -9.30
CA ASN A 3 -4.92 15.95 -9.20
C ASN A 3 -4.47 14.95 -10.23
N ILE A 4 -4.08 15.41 -11.40
CA ILE A 4 -3.65 14.50 -12.45
C ILE A 4 -2.30 13.90 -12.08
N VAL A 5 -1.39 14.71 -11.59
CA VAL A 5 -0.08 14.23 -11.17
C VAL A 5 -0.22 13.27 -10.01
N ASN A 6 -1.01 13.65 -8.99
CA ASN A 6 -1.25 12.80 -7.84
C ASN A 6 -1.90 11.49 -8.22
N LYS A 7 -2.82 11.53 -9.18
CA LYS A 7 -3.48 10.32 -9.62
C LYS A 7 -2.49 9.34 -10.23
N SER A 8 -1.58 9.86 -11.07
CA SER A 8 -0.58 9.00 -11.69
C SER A 8 0.36 8.39 -10.64
N GLU A 9 0.78 9.20 -9.67
CA GLU A 9 1.64 8.72 -8.61
C GLU A 9 0.94 7.67 -7.76
N LYS A 10 -0.33 7.90 -7.45
CA LYS A 10 -1.10 6.93 -6.67
C LYS A 10 -1.22 5.61 -7.41
N GLU A 11 -1.45 5.67 -8.72
CA GLU A 11 -1.59 4.45 -9.50
C GLU A 11 -0.29 3.65 -9.52
N GLU A 12 0.83 4.33 -9.62
CA GLU A 12 2.12 3.65 -9.57
C GLU A 12 2.35 2.97 -8.22
N LEU A 13 2.00 3.66 -7.15
CA LEU A 13 2.14 3.09 -5.81
C LEU A 13 1.25 1.87 -5.64
N ILE A 14 0.03 1.94 -6.15
CA ILE A 14 -0.89 0.82 -6.10
C ILE A 14 -0.32 -0.37 -6.86
N GLN A 15 0.24 -0.13 -8.04
CA GLN A 15 0.82 -1.22 -8.84
C GLN A 15 1.99 -1.86 -8.12
N THR A 16 2.84 -1.05 -7.51
CA THR A 16 3.99 -1.56 -6.79
C THR A 16 3.55 -2.45 -5.63
N LEU A 17 2.56 -2.00 -4.85
CA LEU A 17 2.10 -2.79 -3.73
C LEU A 17 1.41 -4.06 -4.20
N THR A 18 0.58 -3.96 -5.25
CA THR A 18 -0.12 -5.11 -5.79
C THR A 18 0.87 -6.23 -6.14
N GLY A 19 1.96 -5.88 -6.81
CA GLY A 19 2.95 -6.89 -7.19
C GLY A 19 3.67 -7.51 -6.00
N ALA A 20 3.67 -6.84 -4.86
CA ALA A 20 4.35 -7.33 -3.67
C ALA A 20 3.45 -8.12 -2.73
N LEU A 21 2.14 -8.11 -2.95
CA LEU A 21 1.20 -8.68 -1.98
C LEU A 21 1.48 -10.14 -1.63
N PRO A 22 1.71 -11.04 -2.60
CA PRO A 22 1.93 -12.42 -2.21
C PRO A 22 3.19 -12.61 -1.36
N VAL A 23 4.25 -11.88 -1.69
CA VAL A 23 5.51 -11.98 -0.92
C VAL A 23 5.30 -11.42 0.49
N LEU A 24 4.61 -10.30 0.59
CA LEU A 24 4.35 -9.70 1.90
C LEU A 24 3.51 -10.62 2.77
N ARG A 25 2.47 -11.23 2.19
CA ARG A 25 1.64 -12.16 2.95
C ARG A 25 2.45 -13.37 3.42
N ALA A 26 3.26 -13.90 2.52
CA ALA A 26 4.07 -15.07 2.85
C ALA A 26 5.03 -14.78 3.99
N ALA A 27 5.56 -13.57 4.04
CA ALA A 27 6.55 -13.19 5.06
C ALA A 27 6.01 -13.32 6.48
N ILE A 28 4.73 -13.07 6.67
CA ILE A 28 4.12 -13.15 8.01
C ILE A 28 3.10 -14.29 8.11
N GLY A 29 2.98 -15.08 7.04
CA GLY A 29 2.12 -16.27 7.08
C GLY A 29 0.64 -15.96 7.13
N ILE A 30 0.20 -14.82 6.60
CA ILE A 30 -1.20 -14.46 6.64
C ILE A 30 -1.91 -14.91 5.36
N SER A 31 -3.10 -15.48 5.52
CA SER A 31 -3.87 -15.94 4.37
C SER A 31 -4.60 -14.80 3.70
N GLN A 32 -5.09 -15.07 2.48
CA GLN A 32 -5.88 -14.07 1.75
C GLN A 32 -7.15 -13.72 2.50
N GLY A 33 -7.79 -14.71 3.09
CA GLY A 33 -9.02 -14.45 3.86
C GLY A 33 -8.75 -13.62 5.08
N GLU A 34 -7.64 -13.90 5.77
CA GLU A 34 -7.31 -13.16 6.97
C GLU A 34 -6.99 -11.70 6.69
N ILE A 35 -6.16 -11.46 5.67
CA ILE A 35 -5.82 -10.06 5.37
C ILE A 35 -7.03 -9.28 4.87
N ALA A 36 -7.92 -9.95 4.12
CA ALA A 36 -9.15 -9.32 3.66
C ALA A 36 -9.97 -8.82 4.84
N GLU A 37 -10.03 -9.62 5.91
CA GLU A 37 -10.73 -9.22 7.12
C GLU A 37 -10.12 -7.98 7.75
N TYR A 38 -8.80 -7.95 7.85
CA TYR A 38 -8.13 -6.79 8.45
C TYR A 38 -8.43 -5.49 7.70
N ILE A 39 -8.51 -5.55 6.38
CA ILE A 39 -8.69 -4.33 5.59
C ILE A 39 -10.14 -4.08 5.19
N GLY A 40 -11.06 -4.95 5.62
CA GLY A 40 -12.48 -4.67 5.45
C GLY A 40 -13.05 -4.96 4.08
N VAL A 41 -12.51 -5.93 3.35
CA VAL A 41 -13.06 -6.34 2.07
C VAL A 41 -13.33 -7.84 2.09
N SER A 42 -14.10 -8.34 1.12
CA SER A 42 -14.33 -9.77 1.04
C SER A 42 -13.07 -10.48 0.55
N ARG A 43 -12.98 -11.76 0.86
CA ARG A 43 -11.86 -12.56 0.38
C ARG A 43 -11.78 -12.55 -1.15
N GLN A 44 -12.94 -12.65 -1.79
CA GLN A 44 -12.99 -12.64 -3.24
C GLN A 44 -12.46 -11.36 -3.82
N THR A 45 -12.84 -10.23 -3.22
CA THR A 45 -12.35 -8.94 -3.65
C THR A 45 -10.84 -8.83 -3.49
N TYR A 46 -10.34 -9.28 -2.33
CA TYR A 46 -8.89 -9.21 -2.11
C TYR A 46 -8.15 -10.08 -3.13
N CYS A 47 -8.65 -11.30 -3.38
CA CYS A 47 -8.01 -12.18 -4.35
C CYS A 47 -7.94 -11.54 -5.73
N ALA A 48 -9.00 -10.82 -6.11
CA ALA A 48 -9.03 -10.14 -7.41
C ALA A 48 -7.94 -9.07 -7.51
N PHE A 49 -7.62 -8.42 -6.38
CA PHE A 49 -6.51 -7.48 -6.37
C PHE A 49 -5.19 -8.17 -6.66
N GLU A 50 -4.93 -9.28 -5.97
CA GLU A 50 -3.63 -9.96 -6.12
C GLU A 50 -3.37 -10.47 -7.53
N ILE A 51 -4.41 -10.94 -8.20
CA ILE A 51 -4.22 -11.49 -9.55
C ILE A 51 -4.37 -10.42 -10.63
N GLY A 52 -4.58 -9.17 -10.22
CA GLY A 52 -4.67 -8.07 -11.18
C GLY A 52 -5.97 -7.98 -11.94
N LYS A 53 -6.98 -8.74 -11.53
CA LYS A 53 -8.28 -8.72 -12.18
C LYS A 53 -9.05 -7.44 -11.83
N ARG A 54 -8.74 -6.86 -10.70
CA ARG A 54 -9.39 -5.65 -10.22
C ARG A 54 -8.36 -4.78 -9.54
N GLN A 55 -8.35 -3.49 -9.85
CA GLN A 55 -7.45 -2.57 -9.21
C GLN A 55 -8.06 -2.07 -7.90
N MET A 56 -7.28 -2.06 -6.84
CA MET A 56 -7.75 -1.57 -5.56
C MET A 56 -7.88 -0.05 -5.58
N SER A 57 -8.78 0.46 -4.75
CA SER A 57 -8.91 1.89 -4.56
C SER A 57 -7.73 2.43 -3.75
N TRP A 58 -7.59 3.75 -3.77
CA TRP A 58 -6.57 4.39 -2.93
C TRP A 58 -6.80 4.11 -1.45
N ASN A 59 -8.07 4.08 -1.03
CA ASN A 59 -8.39 3.79 0.38
C ASN A 59 -7.94 2.38 0.76
N THR A 60 -8.18 1.42 -0.10
CA THR A 60 -7.75 0.05 0.17
C THR A 60 -6.23 -0.04 0.18
N PHE A 61 -5.58 0.67 -0.75
CA PHE A 61 -4.12 0.74 -0.76
C PHE A 61 -3.60 1.24 0.59
N LEU A 62 -4.17 2.32 1.09
CA LEU A 62 -3.71 2.89 2.36
C LEU A 62 -3.90 1.92 3.51
N SER A 63 -5.02 1.19 3.52
CA SER A 63 -5.26 0.20 4.56
C SER A 63 -4.20 -0.91 4.51
N LEU A 64 -3.91 -1.41 3.32
CA LEU A 64 -2.88 -2.44 3.16
C LEU A 64 -1.51 -1.90 3.51
N PHE A 65 -1.20 -0.69 3.06
CA PHE A 65 0.08 -0.07 3.37
C PHE A 65 0.28 0.02 4.88
N LEU A 66 -0.72 0.55 5.59
CA LEU A 66 -0.64 0.65 7.04
C LEU A 66 -0.48 -0.71 7.71
N PHE A 67 -1.23 -1.68 7.22
CA PHE A 67 -1.12 -3.03 7.78
C PHE A 67 0.31 -3.55 7.66
N PHE A 68 0.90 -3.43 6.47
CA PHE A 68 2.22 -4.01 6.25
C PHE A 68 3.34 -3.21 6.91
N ILE A 69 3.24 -1.89 7.01
CA ILE A 69 4.29 -1.15 7.72
C ILE A 69 4.17 -1.29 9.22
N SER A 70 3.02 -1.76 9.72
CA SER A 70 2.83 -1.98 11.15
C SER A 70 3.42 -3.30 11.63
N ASN A 71 3.80 -4.17 10.72
CA ASN A 71 4.38 -5.47 11.06
C ASN A 71 5.85 -5.45 10.66
N ALA A 72 6.72 -5.87 11.61
CA ALA A 72 8.15 -5.66 11.46
C ALA A 72 8.72 -6.26 10.18
N GLU A 73 8.37 -7.51 9.88
CA GLU A 73 8.95 -8.19 8.72
C GLU A 73 8.53 -7.56 7.41
N THR A 74 7.26 -7.22 7.29
CA THR A 74 6.78 -6.62 6.05
C THR A 74 7.20 -5.16 5.94
N ASN A 75 7.35 -4.47 7.08
CA ASN A 75 7.93 -3.14 7.08
C ASN A 75 9.33 -3.17 6.47
N ASN A 76 10.14 -4.13 6.91
CA ASN A 76 11.50 -4.26 6.39
C ASN A 76 11.51 -4.56 4.90
N LEU A 77 10.59 -5.41 4.43
CA LEU A 77 10.51 -5.71 3.01
C LEU A 77 10.13 -4.48 2.19
N LEU A 78 9.19 -3.68 2.70
CA LEU A 78 8.81 -2.48 1.98
C LEU A 78 9.94 -1.47 1.92
N LYS A 79 10.80 -1.45 2.94
CA LYS A 79 11.95 -0.56 2.93
C LYS A 79 12.94 -0.91 1.82
N THR A 80 12.96 -2.15 1.35
CA THR A 80 13.87 -2.52 0.27
C THR A 80 13.42 -1.96 -1.07
N LYS A 81 12.18 -1.52 -1.18
CA LYS A 81 11.70 -0.88 -2.41
C LYS A 81 12.06 0.59 -2.33
N LYS A 82 13.09 0.96 -3.09
CA LYS A 82 13.69 2.29 -2.98
C LYS A 82 12.66 3.39 -3.17
N GLY A 83 12.51 4.22 -2.16
CA GLY A 83 11.64 5.39 -2.24
C GLY A 83 10.16 5.12 -2.11
N PHE A 84 9.75 3.85 -1.93
CA PHE A 84 8.33 3.54 -1.91
C PHE A 84 7.62 4.19 -0.72
N ILE A 85 8.13 3.94 0.49
CA ILE A 85 7.49 4.49 1.70
C ILE A 85 7.52 6.01 1.68
N THR A 86 8.65 6.57 1.28
CA THR A 86 8.79 8.02 1.19
C THR A 86 7.78 8.62 0.23
N GLN A 87 7.56 7.95 -0.91
CA GLN A 87 6.61 8.47 -1.89
C GLN A 87 5.18 8.43 -1.38
N VAL A 88 4.81 7.40 -0.62
CA VAL A 88 3.48 7.35 -0.02
C VAL A 88 3.30 8.55 0.90
N TYR A 89 4.28 8.81 1.75
CA TYR A 89 4.20 9.95 2.66
C TYR A 89 4.10 11.27 1.91
N LYS A 90 4.88 11.41 0.84
CA LYS A 90 4.85 12.65 0.06
C LYS A 90 3.51 12.91 -0.60
N VAL A 91 2.89 11.86 -1.12
CA VAL A 91 1.59 12.00 -1.77
C VAL A 91 0.53 12.48 -0.78
N LEU A 92 0.69 12.12 0.50
CA LEU A 92 -0.28 12.46 1.52
C LEU A 92 0.02 13.79 2.21
N GLN A 93 1.17 14.39 1.97
CA GLN A 93 1.49 15.64 2.64
C GLN A 93 0.69 16.79 2.04
N TYR A 94 0.14 17.60 2.93
CA TYR A 94 -0.50 18.83 2.51
C TYR A 94 0.59 19.78 2.05
N LYS A 95 0.30 20.63 1.11
CA LYS A 95 1.32 21.37 0.37
C LYS A 95 2.39 22.10 1.13
N SER A 96 2.19 22.47 2.36
CA SER A 96 3.16 23.26 3.07
C SER A 96 4.30 22.41 3.59
N GLU A 97 5.53 22.83 3.35
CA GLU A 97 6.70 22.14 3.89
C GLU A 97 6.67 22.10 5.40
N GLN A 98 6.03 23.08 6.01
CA GLN A 98 5.96 23.14 7.46
C GLN A 98 5.11 22.04 8.04
N ASN A 99 4.30 21.40 7.22
CA ASN A 99 3.43 20.30 7.66
C ASN A 99 4.06 18.94 7.46
N SER A 100 5.30 18.89 6.99
CA SER A 100 5.94 17.61 6.74
C SER A 100 6.24 16.89 8.04
N VAL A 101 6.03 15.58 8.02
CA VAL A 101 6.24 14.70 9.17
C VAL A 101 7.47 13.86 8.91
N GLN A 102 8.24 13.63 9.97
CA GLN A 102 9.38 12.72 9.86
C GLN A 102 8.90 11.30 9.64
N TYR A 103 9.56 10.59 8.77
CA TYR A 103 9.20 9.20 8.51
C TYR A 103 9.69 8.30 9.63
N PRO A 104 8.92 7.26 9.97
CA PRO A 104 9.36 6.32 11.00
C PRO A 104 10.57 5.52 10.55
#